data_d12fdf3165f6b38aac567e2160b91680
#
_entry.id   d12fdf3165f6b38aac567e2160b91680
#
_cell.length_a   1.000
_cell.length_b   1.000
_cell.length_c   1.000
_cell.angle_alpha   90.00
_cell.angle_beta   90.00
_cell.angle_gamma   90.00
#
_symmetry.space_group_name_H-M   'P 1'
#
loop_
_entity.id
_entity.type
_entity.pdbx_description
1 polymer ?
#
loop_
_entity_poly.entity_id
_entity_poly.type
_entity_poly.pdbx_seq_one_letter_code
_entity_poly.pdbx_strand_id
1 'polypeptide(L)'
;MTRDQLLWIKLAEEGNEAAQQLVHIALKIAQLGPHHNKTGMPDNTERLVAEIADLEAVFTLLEVKGLIPKRTPEERQAATLAKWAKMEKWAQVSEDLGFVTPDKI
;
A
#
# COMPACT_ATOMS: atom_id res chain seq x y z
N MET A 1 29.17 -0.24 9.21
CA MET A 1 27.74 -0.64 9.14
C MET A 1 27.66 -2.07 8.60
N THR A 2 26.80 -2.87 9.16
CA THR A 2 26.56 -4.24 8.69
C THR A 2 25.59 -4.23 7.50
N ARG A 3 25.50 -5.38 6.79
CA ARG A 3 24.51 -5.53 5.71
C ARG A 3 23.07 -5.45 6.25
N ASP A 4 22.84 -5.97 7.46
CA ASP A 4 21.52 -5.91 8.08
C ASP A 4 21.14 -4.46 8.45
N GLN A 5 22.09 -3.68 8.97
CA GLN A 5 21.87 -2.25 9.21
C GLN A 5 21.55 -1.50 7.91
N LEU A 6 22.28 -1.82 6.83
CA LEU A 6 21.98 -1.22 5.52
C LEU A 6 20.56 -1.59 5.05
N LEU A 7 20.13 -2.83 5.29
CA LEU A 7 18.78 -3.26 4.90
C LEU A 7 17.70 -2.47 5.65
N TRP A 8 17.89 -2.20 6.94
CA TRP A 8 16.96 -1.36 7.70
C TRP A 8 16.90 0.07 7.17
N ILE A 9 18.06 0.64 6.79
CA ILE A 9 18.10 1.96 6.16
C ILE A 9 17.36 1.94 4.82
N LYS A 10 17.55 0.89 4.01
CA LYS A 10 16.83 0.73 2.75
C LYS A 10 15.33 0.60 2.96
N LEU A 11 14.89 -0.12 3.99
CA LEU A 11 13.46 -0.18 4.32
C LEU A 11 12.91 1.22 4.64
N ALA A 12 13.65 2.02 5.41
CA ALA A 12 13.21 3.37 5.72
C ALA A 12 13.10 4.25 4.47
N GLU A 13 14.09 4.17 3.57
CA GLU A 13 14.09 4.90 2.31
C GLU A 13 12.95 4.47 1.40
N GLU A 14 12.80 3.15 1.17
CA GLU A 14 11.75 2.60 0.31
C GLU A 14 10.36 2.85 0.89
N GLY A 15 10.21 2.73 2.21
CA GLY A 15 8.94 3.02 2.87
C GLY A 15 8.53 4.48 2.71
N ASN A 16 9.49 5.40 2.85
CA ASN A 16 9.22 6.82 2.67
C ASN A 16 8.86 7.15 1.21
N GLU A 17 9.63 6.63 0.26
CA GLU A 17 9.34 6.82 -1.17
C GLU A 17 7.99 6.22 -1.55
N ALA A 18 7.73 4.98 -1.14
CA ALA A 18 6.47 4.31 -1.42
C ALA A 18 5.28 5.09 -0.85
N ALA A 19 5.38 5.56 0.39
CA ALA A 19 4.32 6.34 1.00
C ALA A 19 4.03 7.63 0.22
N GLN A 20 5.06 8.36 -0.19
CA GLN A 20 4.90 9.57 -0.98
C GLN A 20 4.27 9.29 -2.35
N GLN A 21 4.76 8.28 -3.04
CA GLN A 21 4.25 7.89 -4.36
C GLN A 21 2.83 7.35 -4.28
N LEU A 22 2.51 6.52 -3.28
CA LEU A 22 1.17 5.98 -3.10
C LEU A 22 0.15 7.08 -2.85
N VAL A 23 0.47 8.06 -1.99
CA VAL A 23 -0.41 9.20 -1.74
C VAL A 23 -0.63 10.01 -3.03
N HIS A 24 0.44 10.29 -3.76
CA HIS A 24 0.37 11.06 -5.00
C HIS A 24 -0.47 10.35 -6.07
N ILE A 25 -0.24 9.05 -6.26
CA ILE A 25 -0.97 8.24 -7.24
C ILE A 25 -2.44 8.11 -6.85
N ALA A 26 -2.71 7.82 -5.56
CA ALA A 26 -4.08 7.67 -5.07
C ALA A 26 -4.89 8.96 -5.26
N LEU A 27 -4.30 10.11 -4.98
CA LEU A 27 -4.97 11.40 -5.21
C LEU A 27 -5.24 11.65 -6.70
N LYS A 28 -4.32 11.27 -7.58
CA LYS A 28 -4.54 11.37 -9.03
C LYS A 28 -5.67 10.45 -9.48
N ILE A 29 -5.73 9.23 -8.97
CA ILE A 29 -6.82 8.30 -9.28
C ILE A 29 -8.16 8.88 -8.82
N ALA A 30 -8.21 9.44 -7.63
CA ALA A 30 -9.44 10.05 -7.09
C ALA A 30 -9.92 11.23 -7.94
N GLN A 31 -9.00 12.02 -8.49
CA GLN A 31 -9.32 13.23 -9.25
C GLN A 31 -9.54 12.97 -10.74
N LEU A 32 -8.73 12.10 -11.34
CA LEU A 32 -8.62 11.95 -12.78
C LEU A 32 -9.00 10.56 -13.29
N GLY A 33 -9.22 9.62 -12.37
CA GLY A 33 -9.53 8.24 -12.69
C GLY A 33 -8.31 7.32 -12.74
N PRO A 34 -8.54 5.99 -12.62
CA PRO A 34 -7.46 5.02 -12.46
C PRO A 34 -6.57 4.84 -13.68
N HIS A 35 -7.09 5.09 -14.88
CA HIS A 35 -6.37 4.88 -16.13
C HIS A 35 -5.87 6.16 -16.79
N HIS A 36 -5.97 7.31 -16.08
CA HIS A 36 -5.43 8.56 -16.60
C HIS A 36 -3.91 8.52 -16.62
N ASN A 37 -3.32 8.83 -17.77
CA ASN A 37 -1.88 8.92 -17.95
C ASN A 37 -1.52 9.90 -19.04
N LYS A 38 -0.25 10.28 -19.09
CA LYS A 38 0.32 10.96 -20.26
C LYS A 38 0.71 9.93 -21.32
N THR A 39 0.67 10.32 -22.57
CA THR A 39 1.10 9.45 -23.69
C THR A 39 2.49 8.87 -23.42
N GLY A 40 2.62 7.55 -23.54
CA GLY A 40 3.87 6.84 -23.32
C GLY A 40 4.23 6.55 -21.87
N MET A 41 3.39 6.94 -20.90
CA MET A 41 3.58 6.64 -19.49
C MET A 41 2.68 5.50 -19.05
N PRO A 42 3.10 4.67 -18.05
CA PRO A 42 2.21 3.69 -17.43
C PRO A 42 0.99 4.38 -16.84
N ASP A 43 -0.17 3.70 -16.82
CA ASP A 43 -1.32 4.26 -16.14
C ASP A 43 -1.16 4.25 -14.62
N ASN A 44 -2.06 4.92 -13.91
CA ASN A 44 -1.94 5.08 -12.47
C ASN A 44 -2.04 3.76 -11.71
N THR A 45 -2.84 2.81 -12.18
CA THR A 45 -2.95 1.51 -11.54
C THR A 45 -1.69 0.68 -11.69
N GLU A 46 -1.04 0.71 -12.86
CA GLU A 46 0.24 0.04 -13.08
C GLU A 46 1.34 0.64 -12.21
N ARG A 47 1.37 1.95 -12.07
CA ARG A 47 2.32 2.64 -11.19
C ARG A 47 2.12 2.27 -9.73
N LEU A 48 0.86 2.19 -9.29
CA LEU A 48 0.50 1.79 -7.93
C LEU A 48 1.00 0.38 -7.61
N VAL A 49 0.74 -0.57 -8.52
CA VAL A 49 1.18 -1.96 -8.35
C VAL A 49 2.71 -2.05 -8.27
N ALA A 50 3.42 -1.29 -9.10
CA ALA A 50 4.89 -1.27 -9.10
C ALA A 50 5.45 -0.78 -7.75
N GLU A 51 4.88 0.29 -7.19
CA GLU A 51 5.32 0.83 -5.89
C GLU A 51 5.04 -0.15 -4.74
N ILE A 52 3.90 -0.83 -4.76
CA ILE A 52 3.57 -1.85 -3.77
C ILE A 52 4.53 -3.04 -3.88
N ALA A 53 4.85 -3.47 -5.10
CA ALA A 53 5.76 -4.59 -5.33
C ALA A 53 7.16 -4.30 -4.79
N ASP A 54 7.67 -3.08 -4.95
CA ASP A 54 8.97 -2.67 -4.42
C ASP A 54 9.00 -2.78 -2.89
N LEU A 55 7.96 -2.31 -2.22
CA LEU A 55 7.85 -2.39 -0.76
C LEU A 55 7.73 -3.84 -0.28
N GLU A 56 6.92 -4.65 -0.96
CA GLU A 56 6.77 -6.07 -0.65
C GLU A 56 8.09 -6.84 -0.77
N ALA A 57 8.90 -6.52 -1.77
CA ALA A 57 10.21 -7.14 -1.96
C ALA A 57 11.13 -6.92 -0.76
N VAL A 58 11.15 -5.71 -0.21
CA VAL A 58 11.93 -5.40 0.99
C VAL A 58 11.40 -6.18 2.19
N PHE A 59 10.10 -6.23 2.40
CA PHE A 59 9.47 -7.00 3.48
C PHE A 59 9.81 -8.49 3.38
N THR A 60 9.71 -9.06 2.19
CA THR A 60 10.02 -10.46 1.97
C THR A 60 11.47 -10.78 2.31
N LEU A 61 12.39 -9.91 1.93
CA LEU A 61 13.81 -10.10 2.25
C LEU A 61 14.06 -10.07 3.75
N LEU A 62 13.42 -9.16 4.49
CA LEU A 62 13.50 -9.12 5.95
C LEU A 62 13.02 -10.42 6.59
N GLU A 63 11.91 -10.97 6.10
CA GLU A 63 11.38 -12.25 6.57
C GLU A 63 12.33 -13.41 6.26
N VAL A 64 12.87 -13.48 5.04
CA VAL A 64 13.80 -14.52 4.61
C VAL A 64 15.10 -14.50 5.43
N LYS A 65 15.60 -13.31 5.75
CA LYS A 65 16.78 -13.16 6.58
C LYS A 65 16.53 -13.37 8.08
N GLY A 66 15.29 -13.56 8.49
CA GLY A 66 14.93 -13.73 9.90
C GLY A 66 15.04 -12.47 10.73
N LEU A 67 15.08 -11.29 10.11
CA LEU A 67 15.14 -10.01 10.81
C LEU A 67 13.79 -9.57 11.36
N ILE A 68 12.72 -10.08 10.79
CA ILE A 68 11.36 -9.95 11.30
C ILE A 68 10.70 -11.33 11.28
N PRO A 69 9.69 -11.58 12.13
CA PRO A 69 8.95 -12.84 12.12
C PRO A 69 8.26 -13.06 10.77
N LYS A 70 8.41 -14.27 10.22
CA LYS A 70 7.69 -14.65 9.00
C LYS A 70 6.24 -14.93 9.33
N ARG A 71 5.33 -14.17 8.75
CA ARG A 71 3.90 -14.38 8.95
C ARG A 71 3.42 -15.60 8.19
N THR A 72 2.52 -16.38 8.80
CA THR A 72 1.83 -17.46 8.11
C THR A 72 0.78 -16.87 7.15
N PRO A 73 0.32 -17.66 6.14
CA PRO A 73 -0.79 -17.22 5.28
C PRO A 73 -2.04 -16.86 6.09
N GLU A 74 -2.31 -17.60 7.17
CA GLU A 74 -3.46 -17.36 8.05
C GLU A 74 -3.33 -16.03 8.78
N GLU A 75 -2.14 -15.71 9.29
CA GLU A 75 -1.87 -14.42 9.95
C GLU A 75 -2.05 -13.26 8.97
N ARG A 76 -1.56 -13.39 7.73
CA ARG A 76 -1.72 -12.37 6.69
C ARG A 76 -3.18 -12.17 6.33
N GLN A 77 -3.94 -13.26 6.19
CA GLN A 77 -5.36 -13.21 5.88
C GLN A 77 -6.13 -12.53 7.01
N ALA A 78 -5.86 -12.90 8.27
CA ALA A 78 -6.52 -12.29 9.42
C ALA A 78 -6.27 -10.78 9.49
N ALA A 79 -5.03 -10.34 9.26
CA ALA A 79 -4.68 -8.93 9.22
C ALA A 79 -5.42 -8.17 8.10
N THR A 80 -5.51 -8.79 6.92
CA THR A 80 -6.24 -8.24 5.77
C THR A 80 -7.72 -8.06 6.09
N LEU A 81 -8.37 -9.10 6.63
CA LEU A 81 -9.79 -9.05 6.97
C LEU A 81 -10.07 -8.01 8.06
N ALA A 82 -9.19 -7.91 9.06
CA ALA A 82 -9.31 -6.91 10.11
C ALA A 82 -9.23 -5.48 9.55
N LYS A 83 -8.33 -5.26 8.61
CA LYS A 83 -8.18 -3.95 7.96
C LYS A 83 -9.40 -3.60 7.10
N TRP A 84 -9.91 -4.58 6.33
CA TRP A 84 -11.12 -4.38 5.51
C TRP A 84 -12.34 -4.03 6.38
N ALA A 85 -12.48 -4.67 7.54
CA ALA A 85 -13.56 -4.35 8.47
C ALA A 85 -13.49 -2.91 8.97
N LYS A 86 -12.27 -2.42 9.27
CA LYS A 86 -12.07 -1.02 9.64
C LYS A 86 -12.42 -0.05 8.52
N MET A 87 -12.01 -0.38 7.29
CA MET A 87 -12.30 0.44 6.11
C MET A 87 -13.81 0.53 5.84
N GLU A 88 -14.53 -0.60 5.96
CA GLU A 88 -15.98 -0.62 5.80
C GLU A 88 -16.66 0.24 6.88
N LYS A 89 -16.19 0.16 8.12
CA LYS A 89 -16.70 1.00 9.20
C LYS A 89 -16.51 2.48 8.92
N TRP A 90 -15.34 2.88 8.44
CA TRP A 90 -15.06 4.27 8.08
C TRP A 90 -15.93 4.74 6.91
N ALA A 91 -16.12 3.88 5.89
CA ALA A 91 -16.99 4.17 4.76
C ALA A 91 -18.43 4.41 5.24
N GLN A 92 -18.94 3.57 6.16
CA GLN A 92 -20.29 3.72 6.71
C GLN A 92 -20.44 5.04 7.48
N VAL A 93 -19.45 5.42 8.30
CA VAL A 93 -19.47 6.70 9.00
C VAL A 93 -19.50 7.86 8.01
N SER A 94 -18.70 7.80 6.95
CA SER A 94 -18.65 8.85 5.93
C SER A 94 -19.96 8.94 5.14
N GLU A 95 -20.61 7.82 4.86
CA GLU A 95 -21.94 7.80 4.24
C GLU A 95 -22.99 8.44 5.16
N ASP A 96 -22.99 8.07 6.45
CA ASP A 96 -23.93 8.60 7.44
C ASP A 96 -23.78 10.12 7.60
N LEU A 97 -22.57 10.63 7.43
CA LEU A 97 -22.28 12.07 7.48
C LEU A 97 -22.53 12.78 6.13
N GLY A 98 -22.88 12.03 5.08
CA GLY A 98 -23.19 12.59 3.76
C GLY A 98 -21.97 12.94 2.91
N PHE A 99 -20.76 12.49 3.29
CA PHE A 99 -19.55 12.76 2.52
C PHE A 99 -19.32 11.77 1.38
N VAL A 100 -19.95 10.60 1.45
CA VAL A 100 -19.77 9.50 0.50
C VAL A 100 -21.13 8.99 0.08
N THR A 101 -21.30 8.70 -1.21
CA THR A 101 -22.50 8.01 -1.69
C THR A 101 -22.52 6.58 -1.15
N PRO A 102 -23.72 6.00 -0.85
CA PRO A 102 -23.82 4.66 -0.32
C PRO A 102 -23.31 3.60 -1.29
N ASP A 103 -22.03 3.26 -1.17
CA ASP A 103 -21.35 2.27 -1.98
C ASP A 103 -20.35 1.53 -1.09
N LYS A 104 -20.25 0.20 -1.23
CA LYS A 104 -19.39 -0.59 -0.35
C LYS A 104 -18.02 -0.81 -0.95
N ILE A 105 -17.03 -0.81 -0.07
CA ILE A 105 -15.64 -1.11 -0.43
C ILE A 105 -15.49 -2.55 -0.96
#